data_f11d9d5925390bc8ab3aa6bf178624a3
#
_entry.id   f11d9d5925390bc8ab3aa6bf178624a3
#
_cell.length_a   1.000
_cell.length_b   1.000
_cell.length_c   1.000
_cell.angle_alpha   90.00
_cell.angle_beta   90.00
_cell.angle_gamma   90.00
#
_symmetry.space_group_name_H-M   'P 1'
#
loop_
_entity.id
_entity.type
_entity.pdbx_description
1 polymer ?
#
loop_
_entity_poly.entity_id
_entity_poly.type
_entity_poly.pdbx_seq_one_letter_code
_entity_poly.pdbx_strand_id
1 'polypeptide(L)'
;PLRPAEDLARGCARMGGKGGDSGLSGGRQKRFRWRLGEEGAAHAENYDPGCRPRRQEFDGYLVENGAFYITSREILLHEKCRLGGRVELVEMPEDSYYELDDHTDWTIMEALLTTRLRRVYGPLAERLRGLRFVASDVDGCLTDSGMYYSEAGDELKKFNTRDGKAFDLLRTAGLVTGLITQEDQALNARRAAKLKIDEVHHGAGDKVAVMEDILARRQLDWGQTAFLGDDLGDLELLRRVGVAACPCDAIPEVRAVADLVLDVPGGSGAFRAFAARILQAKARPAS
;
A
#
# COMPACT_ATOMS: atom_id res chain seq x y z
N PRO A 1 -6.33 2.59 7.93
CA PRO A 1 -5.64 1.39 7.42
C PRO A 1 -4.75 0.71 8.46
N LEU A 2 -4.20 1.44 9.44
CA LEU A 2 -3.35 0.90 10.51
C LEU A 2 -4.14 0.44 11.76
N ARG A 3 -5.46 0.50 11.74
CA ARG A 3 -6.35 0.16 12.86
C ARG A 3 -7.18 -1.08 12.51
N PRO A 4 -6.74 -2.30 12.91
CA PRO A 4 -7.45 -3.55 12.59
C PRO A 4 -8.80 -3.62 13.31
N ALA A 5 -9.80 -4.21 12.66
CA ALA A 5 -11.12 -4.45 13.24
C ALA A 5 -11.08 -5.38 14.47
N GLU A 6 -10.05 -6.21 14.56
CA GLU A 6 -9.80 -7.12 15.69
C GLU A 6 -9.58 -6.38 17.02
N ASP A 7 -8.97 -5.18 16.97
CA ASP A 7 -8.76 -4.35 18.16
C ASP A 7 -10.09 -3.84 18.73
N LEU A 8 -11.03 -3.44 17.86
CA LEU A 8 -12.38 -3.07 18.26
C LEU A 8 -13.14 -4.27 18.85
N ALA A 9 -13.05 -5.45 18.22
CA ALA A 9 -13.66 -6.68 18.73
C ALA A 9 -13.10 -7.04 20.12
N ARG A 10 -11.79 -6.89 20.33
CA ARG A 10 -11.14 -7.09 21.63
C ARG A 10 -11.62 -6.07 22.68
N GLY A 11 -11.87 -4.83 22.26
CA GLY A 11 -12.48 -3.79 23.10
C GLY A 11 -13.87 -4.18 23.56
N CYS A 12 -14.75 -4.58 22.64
CA CYS A 12 -16.09 -5.04 22.94
C CYS A 12 -16.11 -6.24 23.91
N ALA A 13 -15.22 -7.21 23.67
CA ALA A 13 -15.10 -8.39 24.55
C ALA A 13 -14.64 -8.03 25.97
N ARG A 14 -13.74 -7.07 26.15
CA ARG A 14 -13.31 -6.58 27.48
C ARG A 14 -14.44 -5.91 28.24
N MET A 15 -15.22 -5.07 27.56
CA MET A 15 -16.38 -4.40 28.14
C MET A 15 -17.42 -5.42 28.63
N GLY A 16 -17.76 -6.44 27.80
CA GLY A 16 -18.73 -7.47 28.17
C GLY A 16 -18.28 -8.45 29.28
N GLY A 17 -16.95 -8.69 29.40
CA GLY A 17 -16.43 -9.73 30.31
C GLY A 17 -15.96 -9.23 31.68
N LYS A 18 -15.53 -7.99 31.81
CA LYS A 18 -14.91 -7.42 33.04
C LYS A 18 -15.72 -6.35 33.75
N GLY A 19 -16.92 -6.05 33.26
CA GLY A 19 -17.80 -5.04 33.87
C GLY A 19 -17.25 -3.61 33.76
N GLY A 20 -16.56 -3.27 32.66
CA GLY A 20 -16.19 -1.91 32.35
C GLY A 20 -17.43 -1.10 31.89
N ASP A 21 -17.55 0.13 32.35
CA ASP A 21 -18.67 1.01 32.00
C ASP A 21 -18.42 1.77 30.71
N SER A 22 -17.14 2.07 30.44
CA SER A 22 -16.68 2.66 29.18
C SER A 22 -15.27 2.18 28.85
N GLY A 23 -14.86 2.36 27.60
CA GLY A 23 -13.54 1.96 27.12
C GLY A 23 -13.02 2.86 26.03
N LEU A 24 -11.69 2.92 25.93
CA LEU A 24 -10.98 3.67 24.88
C LEU A 24 -9.80 2.88 24.35
N SER A 25 -9.41 3.23 23.16
CA SER A 25 -8.17 2.76 22.54
C SER A 25 -6.99 3.66 22.89
N GLY A 26 -5.81 3.08 23.07
CA GLY A 26 -4.59 3.83 23.33
C GLY A 26 -3.34 3.10 22.88
N GLY A 27 -2.28 3.86 22.67
CA GLY A 27 -0.96 3.34 22.31
C GLY A 27 0.05 3.60 23.43
N ARG A 28 1.01 2.69 23.57
CA ARG A 28 2.08 2.85 24.54
C ARG A 28 3.19 3.73 23.99
N GLN A 29 3.53 4.81 24.75
CA GLN A 29 4.59 5.75 24.42
C GLN A 29 5.77 5.58 25.38
N LYS A 30 6.94 5.26 24.84
CA LYS A 30 8.19 5.14 25.60
C LYS A 30 9.00 6.43 25.53
N ARG A 31 8.39 7.55 25.94
CA ARG A 31 9.03 8.88 25.95
C ARG A 31 9.21 9.38 27.39
N PHE A 32 10.33 10.04 27.66
CA PHE A 32 10.60 10.71 28.92
C PHE A 32 9.88 12.07 28.92
N ARG A 33 9.05 12.30 29.93
CA ARG A 33 8.22 13.50 30.04
C ARG A 33 8.77 14.45 31.07
N TRP A 34 8.71 15.73 30.76
CA TRP A 34 9.07 16.81 31.64
C TRP A 34 7.90 17.79 31.74
N ARG A 35 7.70 18.33 32.94
CA ARG A 35 6.74 19.40 33.18
C ARG A 35 7.48 20.65 33.60
N LEU A 36 7.02 21.80 33.10
CA LEU A 36 7.46 23.10 33.58
C LEU A 36 6.69 23.45 34.85
N GLY A 37 7.41 23.76 35.93
CA GLY A 37 6.85 24.29 37.17
C GLY A 37 6.57 25.80 37.09
N GLU A 38 6.02 26.38 38.17
CA GLU A 38 5.56 27.78 38.22
C GLU A 38 6.66 28.82 37.96
N GLU A 39 7.92 28.50 38.25
CA GLU A 39 9.08 29.39 38.00
C GLU A 39 9.86 29.02 36.74
N GLY A 40 9.31 28.19 35.84
CA GLY A 40 9.94 27.74 34.61
C GLY A 40 10.98 26.63 34.80
N ALA A 41 11.16 26.12 36.02
CA ALA A 41 12.02 24.96 36.29
C ALA A 41 11.37 23.69 35.70
N ALA A 42 12.15 22.85 35.01
CA ALA A 42 11.68 21.60 34.43
C ALA A 42 11.83 20.44 35.41
N HIS A 43 10.78 19.66 35.60
CA HIS A 43 10.76 18.45 36.44
C HIS A 43 10.41 17.23 35.61
N ALA A 44 11.14 16.13 35.82
CA ALA A 44 10.82 14.85 35.20
C ALA A 44 9.52 14.28 35.79
N GLU A 45 8.58 13.83 34.95
CA GLU A 45 7.27 13.31 35.40
C GLU A 45 7.24 11.80 35.56
N ASN A 46 7.92 11.07 34.71
CA ASN A 46 7.72 9.62 34.56
C ASN A 46 9.01 8.79 34.65
N TYR A 47 10.11 9.38 35.11
CA TYR A 47 11.36 8.66 35.37
C TYR A 47 12.21 9.44 36.36
N ASP A 48 13.21 8.79 36.95
CA ASP A 48 14.23 9.43 37.78
C ASP A 48 15.40 9.92 36.92
N PRO A 49 15.67 11.25 36.86
CA PRO A 49 16.78 11.79 36.09
C PRO A 49 18.17 11.29 36.58
N GLY A 50 18.27 10.95 37.85
CA GLY A 50 19.50 10.41 38.45
C GLY A 50 19.75 8.94 38.09
N CYS A 51 18.72 8.21 37.68
CA CYS A 51 18.79 6.82 37.28
C CYS A 51 17.97 6.59 36.00
N ARG A 52 18.34 7.27 34.88
CA ARG A 52 17.63 7.23 33.62
C ARG A 52 17.66 5.84 33.00
N PRO A 53 16.50 5.13 32.87
CA PRO A 53 16.45 3.81 32.24
C PRO A 53 16.73 3.87 30.76
N ARG A 54 17.14 2.75 30.18
CA ARG A 54 17.15 2.61 28.70
C ARG A 54 15.71 2.58 28.18
N ARG A 55 15.50 3.11 26.97
CA ARG A 55 14.16 3.16 26.36
C ARG A 55 13.49 1.79 26.25
N GLN A 56 14.26 0.71 26.08
CA GLN A 56 13.75 -0.68 25.99
C GLN A 56 13.29 -1.20 27.37
N GLU A 57 13.89 -0.73 28.47
CA GLU A 57 13.61 -1.13 29.84
C GLU A 57 12.54 -0.26 30.51
N PHE A 58 12.11 0.79 29.83
CA PHE A 58 11.13 1.74 30.31
C PHE A 58 9.72 1.37 29.84
N ASP A 59 8.79 1.16 30.76
CA ASP A 59 7.42 0.76 30.44
C ASP A 59 6.62 1.84 29.71
N GLY A 60 7.03 3.10 29.85
CA GLY A 60 6.35 4.21 29.20
C GLY A 60 5.01 4.56 29.85
N TYR A 61 4.13 5.14 29.06
CA TYR A 61 2.78 5.52 29.48
C TYR A 61 1.81 5.30 28.30
N LEU A 62 0.53 5.18 28.63
CA LEU A 62 -0.53 5.00 27.64
C LEU A 62 -1.08 6.36 27.22
N VAL A 63 -1.24 6.54 25.92
CA VAL A 63 -1.80 7.75 25.31
C VAL A 63 -3.01 7.33 24.46
N GLU A 64 -4.08 8.05 24.62
CA GLU A 64 -5.26 7.94 23.77
C GLU A 64 -4.88 8.18 22.30
N ASN A 65 -5.39 7.33 21.40
CA ASN A 65 -5.07 7.38 19.97
C ASN A 65 -6.31 7.62 19.09
N GLY A 66 -7.44 7.98 19.69
CA GLY A 66 -8.65 8.34 18.98
C GLY A 66 -9.26 7.27 18.06
N ALA A 67 -8.78 6.02 18.11
CA ALA A 67 -9.21 4.99 17.17
C ALA A 67 -10.66 4.58 17.38
N PHE A 68 -11.06 4.40 18.65
CA PHE A 68 -12.43 4.13 19.03
C PHE A 68 -12.69 4.41 20.49
N TYR A 69 -13.98 4.65 20.80
CA TYR A 69 -14.54 4.72 22.12
C TYR A 69 -15.73 3.76 22.21
N ILE A 70 -15.83 3.05 23.32
CA ILE A 70 -16.95 2.17 23.62
C ILE A 70 -17.55 2.68 24.90
N THR A 71 -18.85 2.95 24.92
CA THR A 71 -19.54 3.44 26.12
C THR A 71 -20.89 2.76 26.28
N SER A 72 -21.33 2.59 27.53
CA SER A 72 -22.67 2.14 27.81
C SER A 72 -23.69 3.21 27.42
N ARG A 73 -24.88 2.76 27.03
CA ARG A 73 -26.00 3.67 26.74
C ARG A 73 -26.33 4.57 27.93
N GLU A 74 -26.16 4.06 29.13
CA GLU A 74 -26.46 4.76 30.38
C GLU A 74 -25.53 5.95 30.59
N ILE A 75 -24.21 5.78 30.47
CA ILE A 75 -23.23 6.86 30.56
C ILE A 75 -23.49 7.91 29.48
N LEU A 76 -23.69 7.46 28.23
CA LEU A 76 -23.90 8.37 27.11
C LEU A 76 -25.14 9.28 27.32
N LEU A 77 -26.24 8.76 27.86
CA LEU A 77 -27.48 9.50 28.03
C LEU A 77 -27.51 10.35 29.31
N HIS A 78 -26.96 9.83 30.42
CA HIS A 78 -27.02 10.53 31.72
C HIS A 78 -25.84 11.49 31.91
N GLU A 79 -24.64 11.08 31.59
CA GLU A 79 -23.44 11.90 31.80
C GLU A 79 -23.10 12.76 30.57
N LYS A 80 -23.75 12.49 29.43
CA LYS A 80 -23.47 13.13 28.12
C LYS A 80 -22.00 13.15 27.75
N CYS A 81 -21.28 12.09 28.14
CA CYS A 81 -19.86 11.87 27.93
C CYS A 81 -19.64 10.52 27.28
N ARG A 82 -18.57 10.41 26.50
CA ARG A 82 -18.15 9.14 25.89
C ARG A 82 -17.30 8.26 26.81
N LEU A 83 -16.87 8.78 27.95
CA LEU A 83 -16.13 8.06 28.98
C LEU A 83 -16.72 8.40 30.36
N GLY A 84 -16.93 7.36 31.17
CA GLY A 84 -17.44 7.48 32.53
C GLY A 84 -17.38 6.14 33.24
N GLY A 85 -17.62 6.14 34.56
CA GLY A 85 -17.55 4.95 35.38
C GLY A 85 -16.17 4.30 35.38
N ARG A 86 -16.13 2.97 35.35
CA ARG A 86 -14.87 2.21 35.22
C ARG A 86 -14.44 2.17 33.76
N VAL A 87 -13.36 2.89 33.44
CA VAL A 87 -12.80 2.99 32.11
C VAL A 87 -11.81 1.88 31.85
N GLU A 88 -12.04 1.06 30.81
CA GLU A 88 -11.10 0.05 30.31
C GLU A 88 -10.30 0.61 29.12
N LEU A 89 -8.97 0.36 29.12
CA LEU A 89 -8.12 0.75 28.00
C LEU A 89 -7.72 -0.47 27.17
N VAL A 90 -7.87 -0.35 25.86
CA VAL A 90 -7.42 -1.34 24.89
C VAL A 90 -6.10 -0.85 24.30
N GLU A 91 -5.01 -1.46 24.73
CA GLU A 91 -3.69 -1.16 24.18
C GLU A 91 -3.59 -1.69 22.76
N MET A 92 -3.27 -0.79 21.83
CA MET A 92 -3.09 -1.05 20.41
C MET A 92 -1.60 -1.02 20.05
N PRO A 93 -1.20 -1.62 18.90
CA PRO A 93 0.17 -1.55 18.40
C PRO A 93 0.71 -0.12 18.30
N GLU A 94 2.02 0.04 18.41
CA GLU A 94 2.70 1.35 18.39
C GLU A 94 2.43 2.15 17.12
N ASP A 95 2.28 1.49 15.98
CA ASP A 95 1.96 2.11 14.69
C ASP A 95 0.52 2.64 14.58
N SER A 96 -0.37 2.29 15.52
CA SER A 96 -1.74 2.81 15.62
C SER A 96 -1.84 4.21 16.27
N TYR A 97 -0.73 4.71 16.81
CA TYR A 97 -0.69 6.01 17.49
C TYR A 97 -0.89 7.20 16.55
N TYR A 98 -0.48 7.06 15.29
CA TYR A 98 -0.53 8.16 14.32
C TYR A 98 -1.97 8.49 13.91
N GLU A 99 -2.32 9.76 13.98
CA GLU A 99 -3.56 10.35 13.50
C GLU A 99 -3.27 11.18 12.25
N LEU A 100 -4.28 11.41 11.42
CA LEU A 100 -4.16 12.20 10.20
C LEU A 100 -4.70 13.59 10.46
N ASP A 101 -3.87 14.47 11.00
CA ASP A 101 -4.24 15.84 11.33
C ASP A 101 -3.62 16.85 10.36
N ASP A 102 -2.48 16.50 9.76
CA ASP A 102 -1.78 17.35 8.80
C ASP A 102 -1.12 16.57 7.65
N HIS A 103 -0.46 17.30 6.75
CA HIS A 103 0.22 16.73 5.57
C HIS A 103 1.46 15.88 5.94
N THR A 104 2.10 16.18 7.06
CA THR A 104 3.24 15.39 7.56
C THR A 104 2.76 14.03 8.05
N ASP A 105 1.63 14.00 8.75
CA ASP A 105 1.01 12.77 9.22
C ASP A 105 0.63 11.86 8.04
N TRP A 106 0.12 12.45 6.94
CA TRP A 106 -0.16 11.70 5.72
C TRP A 106 1.09 10.96 5.21
N THR A 107 2.22 11.67 5.11
CA THR A 107 3.49 11.08 4.64
C THR A 107 3.97 9.94 5.56
N ILE A 108 3.85 10.14 6.89
CA ILE A 108 4.21 9.13 7.89
C ILE A 108 3.31 7.89 7.76
N MET A 109 2.00 8.10 7.66
CA MET A 109 1.03 7.02 7.54
C MET A 109 1.19 6.20 6.27
N GLU A 110 1.50 6.85 5.15
CA GLU A 110 1.78 6.19 3.88
C GLU A 110 3.04 5.31 3.97
N ALA A 111 4.10 5.81 4.58
CA ALA A 111 5.33 5.04 4.81
C ALA A 111 5.10 3.84 5.74
N LEU A 112 4.33 4.00 6.81
CA LEU A 112 3.97 2.93 7.73
C LEU A 112 3.10 1.86 7.05
N LEU A 113 2.11 2.28 6.27
CA LEU A 113 1.25 1.36 5.51
C LEU A 113 2.06 0.56 4.50
N THR A 114 2.92 1.21 3.74
CA THR A 114 3.84 0.56 2.80
C THR A 114 4.73 -0.48 3.50
N THR A 115 5.28 -0.13 4.66
CA THR A 115 6.12 -1.06 5.47
C THR A 115 5.31 -2.25 5.97
N ARG A 116 4.05 -2.03 6.40
CA ARG A 116 3.15 -3.09 6.84
C ARG A 116 2.78 -4.03 5.71
N LEU A 117 2.46 -3.50 4.53
CA LEU A 117 2.19 -4.31 3.33
C LEU A 117 3.40 -5.16 2.94
N ARG A 118 4.61 -4.60 3.00
CA ARG A 118 5.86 -5.37 2.78
C ARG A 118 6.03 -6.51 3.78
N ARG A 119 5.66 -6.32 5.05
CA ARG A 119 5.71 -7.40 6.06
C ARG A 119 4.66 -8.49 5.79
N VAL A 120 3.46 -8.11 5.38
CA VAL A 120 2.37 -9.06 5.06
C VAL A 120 2.73 -9.91 3.85
N TYR A 121 3.32 -9.31 2.82
CA TYR A 121 3.65 -10.00 1.57
C TYR A 121 5.06 -10.64 1.54
N GLY A 122 5.86 -10.47 2.59
CA GLY A 122 7.23 -11.00 2.68
C GLY A 122 8.26 -10.20 1.88
N PRO A 123 9.53 -10.69 1.83
CA PRO A 123 10.59 -10.07 1.05
C PRO A 123 10.25 -10.00 -0.44
N LEU A 124 10.69 -8.95 -1.13
CA LEU A 124 10.39 -8.73 -2.56
C LEU A 124 10.67 -9.97 -3.43
N ALA A 125 11.75 -10.70 -3.15
CA ALA A 125 12.08 -11.91 -3.91
C ALA A 125 11.02 -13.02 -3.76
N GLU A 126 10.39 -13.16 -2.59
CA GLU A 126 9.31 -14.10 -2.36
C GLU A 126 8.02 -13.65 -3.04
N ARG A 127 7.70 -12.36 -2.96
CA ARG A 127 6.56 -11.78 -3.67
C ARG A 127 6.67 -11.99 -5.19
N LEU A 128 7.84 -11.71 -5.77
CA LEU A 128 8.10 -11.96 -7.20
C LEU A 128 7.94 -13.43 -7.58
N ARG A 129 8.35 -14.37 -6.72
CA ARG A 129 8.15 -15.81 -6.95
C ARG A 129 6.68 -16.22 -6.92
N GLY A 130 5.90 -15.63 -6.02
CA GLY A 130 4.47 -15.89 -5.84
C GLY A 130 3.57 -15.36 -6.95
N LEU A 131 4.07 -14.52 -7.85
CA LEU A 131 3.27 -13.91 -8.91
C LEU A 131 2.66 -14.95 -9.85
N ARG A 132 1.41 -14.72 -10.21
CA ARG A 132 0.64 -15.50 -11.19
C ARG A 132 0.05 -14.62 -12.30
N PHE A 133 -0.14 -13.33 -12.02
CA PHE A 133 -0.65 -12.35 -12.98
C PHE A 133 0.27 -11.12 -13.03
N VAL A 134 0.62 -10.69 -14.25
CA VAL A 134 1.48 -9.52 -14.48
C VAL A 134 0.84 -8.65 -15.55
N ALA A 135 0.51 -7.42 -15.18
CA ALA A 135 -0.08 -6.47 -16.13
C ALA A 135 0.76 -5.18 -16.22
N SER A 136 0.48 -4.41 -17.26
CA SER A 136 1.11 -3.12 -17.53
C SER A 136 0.08 -2.10 -17.99
N ASP A 137 0.32 -0.83 -17.69
CA ASP A 137 -0.21 0.26 -18.48
C ASP A 137 0.43 0.30 -19.86
N VAL A 138 -0.07 1.13 -20.74
CA VAL A 138 0.43 1.31 -22.12
C VAL A 138 1.30 2.55 -22.21
N ASP A 139 0.71 3.71 -21.96
CA ASP A 139 1.38 4.99 -22.17
C ASP A 139 2.32 5.31 -21.02
N GLY A 140 3.58 5.61 -21.34
CA GLY A 140 4.64 5.76 -20.35
C GLY A 140 5.23 4.44 -19.82
N CYS A 141 4.62 3.29 -20.14
CA CYS A 141 5.14 1.98 -19.78
C CYS A 141 5.63 1.17 -21.00
N LEU A 142 4.71 0.84 -21.92
CA LEU A 142 5.01 0.13 -23.16
C LEU A 142 5.36 1.09 -24.32
N THR A 143 5.01 2.35 -24.16
CA THR A 143 5.39 3.47 -25.03
C THR A 143 6.16 4.51 -24.24
N ASP A 144 6.70 5.51 -24.91
CA ASP A 144 7.40 6.65 -24.31
C ASP A 144 6.44 7.85 -24.05
N SER A 145 5.15 7.59 -23.89
CA SER A 145 4.05 8.57 -23.78
C SER A 145 3.97 9.56 -24.96
N GLY A 146 4.82 9.40 -25.97
CA GLY A 146 4.81 10.24 -27.17
C GLY A 146 3.70 9.83 -28.12
N MET A 147 2.93 10.83 -28.57
CA MET A 147 1.88 10.68 -29.58
C MET A 147 2.30 11.37 -30.87
N TYR A 148 2.19 10.65 -31.99
CA TYR A 148 2.42 11.23 -33.32
C TYR A 148 1.08 11.44 -34.01
N TYR A 149 0.82 12.67 -34.42
CA TYR A 149 -0.38 13.05 -35.16
C TYR A 149 -0.01 13.44 -36.57
N SER A 150 -0.74 12.92 -37.58
CA SER A 150 -0.64 13.40 -38.95
C SER A 150 -1.70 14.47 -39.21
N GLU A 151 -1.49 15.32 -40.25
CA GLU A 151 -2.52 16.27 -40.72
C GLU A 151 -3.78 15.59 -41.22
N ALA A 152 -3.70 14.31 -41.60
CA ALA A 152 -4.84 13.51 -42.01
C ALA A 152 -5.63 12.92 -40.80
N GLY A 153 -5.18 13.17 -39.57
CA GLY A 153 -5.85 12.67 -38.35
C GLY A 153 -5.41 11.29 -37.91
N ASP A 154 -4.32 10.75 -38.48
CA ASP A 154 -3.78 9.48 -37.99
C ASP A 154 -3.05 9.68 -36.65
N GLU A 155 -3.23 8.73 -35.75
CA GLU A 155 -2.48 8.64 -34.49
C GLU A 155 -1.53 7.45 -34.54
N LEU A 156 -0.29 7.66 -34.13
CA LEU A 156 0.74 6.62 -34.08
C LEU A 156 1.41 6.60 -32.69
N LYS A 157 1.68 5.39 -32.20
CA LYS A 157 2.47 5.16 -30.98
C LYS A 157 3.66 4.26 -31.29
N LYS A 158 4.77 4.52 -30.62
CA LYS A 158 5.98 3.70 -30.74
C LYS A 158 6.02 2.64 -29.62
N PHE A 159 5.91 1.36 -29.99
CA PHE A 159 6.11 0.24 -29.08
C PHE A 159 7.49 -0.38 -29.24
N ASN A 160 8.07 -0.85 -28.12
CA ASN A 160 9.32 -1.58 -28.15
C ASN A 160 9.11 -3.07 -28.39
N THR A 161 9.91 -3.67 -29.28
CA THR A 161 9.82 -5.10 -29.59
C THR A 161 10.30 -5.98 -28.44
N ARG A 162 11.23 -5.50 -27.60
CA ARG A 162 11.73 -6.22 -26.42
C ARG A 162 10.62 -6.42 -25.37
N ASP A 163 9.75 -5.39 -25.17
CA ASP A 163 8.60 -5.49 -24.28
C ASP A 163 7.59 -6.51 -24.82
N GLY A 164 7.38 -6.56 -26.14
CA GLY A 164 6.58 -7.60 -26.77
C GLY A 164 7.11 -9.02 -26.48
N LYS A 165 8.42 -9.22 -26.50
CA LYS A 165 9.02 -10.52 -26.14
C LYS A 165 8.86 -10.87 -24.67
N ALA A 166 8.74 -9.87 -23.79
CA ALA A 166 8.51 -10.10 -22.36
C ALA A 166 7.18 -10.80 -22.08
N PHE A 167 6.11 -10.43 -22.75
CA PHE A 167 4.80 -11.10 -22.63
C PHE A 167 4.89 -12.59 -22.98
N ASP A 168 5.60 -12.93 -24.05
CA ASP A 168 5.83 -14.32 -24.46
C ASP A 168 6.63 -15.11 -23.41
N LEU A 169 7.67 -14.52 -22.84
CA LEU A 169 8.49 -15.14 -21.79
C LEU A 169 7.72 -15.38 -20.48
N LEU A 170 6.92 -14.39 -20.05
CA LEU A 170 6.08 -14.53 -18.85
C LEU A 170 5.04 -15.63 -19.03
N ARG A 171 4.39 -15.68 -20.20
CA ARG A 171 3.42 -16.73 -20.54
C ARG A 171 4.06 -18.11 -20.61
N THR A 172 5.27 -18.23 -21.19
CA THR A 172 6.03 -19.48 -21.21
C THR A 172 6.40 -19.95 -19.79
N ALA A 173 6.57 -19.01 -18.84
CA ALA A 173 6.78 -19.32 -17.43
C ALA A 173 5.48 -19.59 -16.64
N GLY A 174 4.33 -19.68 -17.32
CA GLY A 174 3.05 -20.01 -16.73
C GLY A 174 2.33 -18.84 -16.04
N LEU A 175 2.75 -17.58 -16.30
CA LEU A 175 2.06 -16.41 -15.80
C LEU A 175 1.00 -15.93 -16.79
N VAL A 176 -0.11 -15.47 -16.26
CA VAL A 176 -1.12 -14.75 -17.00
C VAL A 176 -0.65 -13.31 -17.21
N THR A 177 -0.88 -12.76 -18.39
CA THR A 177 -0.42 -11.42 -18.76
C THR A 177 -1.62 -10.50 -18.98
N GLY A 178 -1.48 -9.22 -18.61
CA GLY A 178 -2.52 -8.22 -18.73
C GLY A 178 -2.07 -6.89 -19.30
N LEU A 179 -3.04 -6.15 -19.82
CA LEU A 179 -2.90 -4.77 -20.27
C LEU A 179 -4.14 -4.01 -19.78
N ILE A 180 -3.92 -2.97 -18.96
CA ILE A 180 -4.99 -2.16 -18.37
C ILE A 180 -4.64 -0.69 -18.63
N THR A 181 -5.36 -0.05 -19.55
CA THR A 181 -5.09 1.33 -19.97
C THR A 181 -6.36 2.18 -19.94
N GLN A 182 -6.22 3.46 -19.61
CA GLN A 182 -7.32 4.41 -19.64
C GLN A 182 -7.72 4.78 -21.08
N GLU A 183 -6.79 4.73 -22.02
CA GLU A 183 -7.08 5.06 -23.39
C GLU A 183 -7.80 3.91 -24.14
N ASP A 184 -8.90 4.26 -24.81
CA ASP A 184 -9.65 3.35 -25.68
C ASP A 184 -9.23 3.55 -27.14
N GLN A 185 -8.11 2.96 -27.52
CA GLN A 185 -7.55 3.07 -28.87
C GLN A 185 -7.44 1.73 -29.56
N ALA A 186 -7.88 1.67 -30.80
CA ALA A 186 -7.79 0.46 -31.66
C ALA A 186 -6.32 -0.01 -31.83
N LEU A 187 -5.36 0.90 -31.75
CA LEU A 187 -3.93 0.61 -31.83
C LEU A 187 -3.46 -0.28 -30.68
N ASN A 188 -3.91 0.01 -29.44
CA ASN A 188 -3.61 -0.78 -28.25
C ASN A 188 -4.19 -2.20 -28.39
N ALA A 189 -5.45 -2.33 -28.87
CA ALA A 189 -6.09 -3.61 -29.13
C ALA A 189 -5.32 -4.45 -30.17
N ARG A 190 -4.88 -3.84 -31.27
CA ARG A 190 -4.08 -4.52 -32.32
C ARG A 190 -2.75 -5.01 -31.75
N ARG A 191 -2.09 -4.19 -30.91
CA ARG A 191 -0.83 -4.56 -30.28
C ARG A 191 -1.02 -5.72 -29.32
N ALA A 192 -2.04 -5.67 -28.46
CA ALA A 192 -2.38 -6.72 -27.51
C ALA A 192 -2.69 -8.06 -28.21
N ALA A 193 -3.48 -8.03 -29.26
CA ALA A 193 -3.80 -9.21 -30.07
C ALA A 193 -2.55 -9.84 -30.71
N LYS A 194 -1.64 -9.02 -31.28
CA LYS A 194 -0.37 -9.49 -31.84
C LYS A 194 0.51 -10.17 -30.79
N LEU A 195 0.49 -9.67 -29.55
CA LEU A 195 1.29 -10.21 -28.45
C LEU A 195 0.59 -11.35 -27.70
N LYS A 196 -0.67 -11.65 -28.04
CA LYS A 196 -1.50 -12.67 -27.40
C LYS A 196 -1.60 -12.45 -25.89
N ILE A 197 -1.87 -11.22 -25.47
CA ILE A 197 -2.06 -10.85 -24.07
C ILE A 197 -3.40 -11.45 -23.59
N ASP A 198 -3.41 -12.04 -22.40
CA ASP A 198 -4.55 -12.83 -21.89
C ASP A 198 -5.72 -11.95 -21.43
N GLU A 199 -5.42 -10.83 -20.76
CA GLU A 199 -6.39 -9.86 -20.27
C GLU A 199 -6.12 -8.49 -20.87
N VAL A 200 -7.12 -7.94 -21.56
CA VAL A 200 -6.96 -6.66 -22.28
C VAL A 200 -8.15 -5.76 -21.96
N HIS A 201 -7.87 -4.66 -21.27
CA HIS A 201 -8.87 -3.71 -20.79
C HIS A 201 -8.51 -2.30 -21.24
N HIS A 202 -9.31 -1.75 -22.14
CA HIS A 202 -9.22 -0.39 -22.67
C HIS A 202 -10.27 0.49 -22.02
N GLY A 203 -10.07 1.80 -21.99
CA GLY A 203 -11.02 2.75 -21.40
C GLY A 203 -11.22 2.55 -19.90
N ALA A 204 -10.24 1.99 -19.22
CA ALA A 204 -10.31 1.65 -17.80
C ALA A 204 -10.24 2.91 -16.93
N GLY A 205 -11.37 3.57 -16.70
CA GLY A 205 -11.46 4.74 -15.82
C GLY A 205 -11.13 4.41 -14.36
N ASP A 206 -11.44 3.20 -13.92
CA ASP A 206 -11.06 2.65 -12.61
C ASP A 206 -10.27 1.35 -12.81
N LYS A 207 -8.94 1.45 -12.79
CA LYS A 207 -8.04 0.29 -12.97
C LYS A 207 -8.11 -0.69 -11.79
N VAL A 208 -8.52 -0.23 -10.60
CA VAL A 208 -8.71 -1.09 -9.43
C VAL A 208 -9.91 -1.99 -9.62
N ALA A 209 -11.05 -1.45 -10.02
CA ALA A 209 -12.25 -2.24 -10.29
C ALA A 209 -12.02 -3.28 -11.40
N VAL A 210 -11.27 -2.92 -12.44
CA VAL A 210 -10.85 -3.87 -13.49
C VAL A 210 -10.00 -5.00 -12.90
N MET A 211 -9.03 -4.69 -12.07
CA MET A 211 -8.19 -5.70 -11.43
C MET A 211 -9.02 -6.62 -10.51
N GLU A 212 -9.94 -6.08 -9.72
CA GLU A 212 -10.83 -6.85 -8.84
C GLU A 212 -11.67 -7.87 -9.64
N ASP A 213 -12.21 -7.47 -10.79
CA ASP A 213 -12.92 -8.38 -11.68
C ASP A 213 -12.03 -9.50 -12.24
N ILE A 214 -10.80 -9.17 -12.66
CA ILE A 214 -9.81 -10.16 -13.12
C ILE A 214 -9.50 -11.15 -11.97
N LEU A 215 -9.25 -10.66 -10.76
CA LEU A 215 -8.94 -11.48 -9.58
C LEU A 215 -10.07 -12.46 -9.26
N ALA A 216 -11.31 -11.97 -9.25
CA ALA A 216 -12.49 -12.78 -8.99
C ALA A 216 -12.65 -13.89 -10.04
N ARG A 217 -12.56 -13.56 -11.34
CA ARG A 217 -12.70 -14.53 -12.44
C ARG A 217 -11.59 -15.56 -12.47
N ARG A 218 -10.38 -15.18 -12.11
CA ARG A 218 -9.20 -16.05 -12.15
C ARG A 218 -8.86 -16.71 -10.82
N GLN A 219 -9.63 -16.44 -9.77
CA GLN A 219 -9.40 -16.94 -8.41
C GLN A 219 -7.97 -16.64 -7.93
N LEU A 220 -7.57 -15.38 -8.04
CA LEU A 220 -6.27 -14.87 -7.63
C LEU A 220 -6.41 -13.89 -6.47
N ASP A 221 -5.37 -13.82 -5.65
CA ASP A 221 -5.24 -12.82 -4.59
C ASP A 221 -4.38 -11.64 -5.05
N TRP A 222 -4.57 -10.47 -4.43
CA TRP A 222 -3.76 -9.28 -4.67
C TRP A 222 -2.26 -9.54 -4.58
N GLY A 223 -1.81 -10.36 -3.59
CA GLY A 223 -0.40 -10.72 -3.41
C GLY A 223 0.21 -11.51 -4.58
N GLN A 224 -0.62 -12.09 -5.46
CA GLN A 224 -0.20 -12.84 -6.63
C GLN A 224 -0.14 -11.99 -7.92
N THR A 225 -0.37 -10.69 -7.81
CA THR A 225 -0.43 -9.75 -8.92
C THR A 225 0.75 -8.80 -8.95
N ALA A 226 1.12 -8.37 -10.15
CA ALA A 226 2.09 -7.31 -10.37
C ALA A 226 1.61 -6.34 -11.44
N PHE A 227 1.93 -5.06 -11.27
CA PHE A 227 1.56 -4.03 -12.22
C PHE A 227 2.74 -3.08 -12.49
N LEU A 228 2.94 -2.74 -13.78
CA LEU A 228 3.84 -1.68 -14.22
C LEU A 228 3.00 -0.47 -14.59
N GLY A 229 3.20 0.65 -13.89
CA GLY A 229 2.53 1.92 -14.13
C GLY A 229 3.49 3.10 -13.98
N ASP A 230 3.12 4.28 -14.48
CA ASP A 230 4.00 5.46 -14.52
C ASP A 230 3.34 6.76 -14.09
N ASP A 231 2.01 6.87 -14.09
CA ASP A 231 1.30 8.12 -13.84
C ASP A 231 0.19 7.99 -12.78
N LEU A 232 -0.45 9.11 -12.44
CA LEU A 232 -1.48 9.23 -11.40
C LEU A 232 -2.62 8.22 -11.56
N GLY A 233 -3.00 7.90 -12.80
CA GLY A 233 -4.03 6.91 -13.10
C GLY A 233 -3.72 5.49 -12.61
N ASP A 234 -2.45 5.20 -12.32
CA ASP A 234 -1.98 3.91 -11.85
C ASP A 234 -1.85 3.82 -10.34
N LEU A 235 -1.80 4.95 -9.66
CA LEU A 235 -1.35 5.08 -8.27
C LEU A 235 -2.14 4.18 -7.32
N GLU A 236 -3.47 4.18 -7.43
CA GLU A 236 -4.34 3.37 -6.56
C GLU A 236 -4.17 1.87 -6.81
N LEU A 237 -3.96 1.47 -8.06
CA LEU A 237 -3.68 0.07 -8.40
C LEU A 237 -2.30 -0.35 -7.90
N LEU A 238 -1.27 0.48 -8.09
CA LEU A 238 0.10 0.21 -7.61
C LEU A 238 0.17 0.04 -6.09
N ARG A 239 -0.67 0.75 -5.33
CA ARG A 239 -0.75 0.61 -3.86
C ARG A 239 -1.34 -0.72 -3.41
N ARG A 240 -2.07 -1.44 -4.26
CA ARG A 240 -2.81 -2.66 -3.91
C ARG A 240 -2.17 -3.95 -4.41
N VAL A 241 -1.49 -3.92 -5.55
CA VAL A 241 -0.87 -5.11 -6.14
C VAL A 241 0.23 -5.70 -5.25
N GLY A 242 0.45 -6.99 -5.38
CA GLY A 242 1.50 -7.72 -4.67
C GLY A 242 2.91 -7.20 -4.99
N VAL A 243 3.16 -6.76 -6.23
CA VAL A 243 4.40 -6.09 -6.63
C VAL A 243 4.09 -4.91 -7.54
N ALA A 244 4.41 -3.72 -7.08
CA ALA A 244 4.34 -2.48 -7.85
C ALA A 244 5.67 -2.17 -8.53
N ALA A 245 5.64 -1.89 -9.82
CA ALA A 245 6.83 -1.49 -10.58
C ALA A 245 6.57 -0.22 -11.39
N CYS A 246 7.62 0.55 -11.65
CA CYS A 246 7.53 1.70 -12.55
C CYS A 246 8.82 1.89 -13.35
N PRO A 247 8.76 2.53 -14.53
CA PRO A 247 9.93 3.00 -15.25
C PRO A 247 10.70 4.08 -14.48
N CYS A 248 11.96 4.35 -14.85
CA CYS A 248 12.77 5.35 -14.15
C CYS A 248 12.28 6.80 -14.37
N ASP A 249 11.53 7.05 -15.42
CA ASP A 249 10.93 8.32 -15.81
C ASP A 249 9.47 8.49 -15.36
N ALA A 250 8.93 7.54 -14.59
CA ALA A 250 7.63 7.69 -13.94
C ALA A 250 7.58 8.91 -13.01
N ILE A 251 6.40 9.46 -12.80
CA ILE A 251 6.21 10.63 -11.92
C ILE A 251 6.66 10.33 -10.49
N PRO A 252 7.07 11.36 -9.71
CA PRO A 252 7.59 11.17 -8.35
C PRO A 252 6.64 10.41 -7.43
N GLU A 253 5.33 10.64 -7.52
CA GLU A 253 4.29 10.01 -6.72
C GLU A 253 4.22 8.50 -6.95
N VAL A 254 4.36 8.05 -8.18
CA VAL A 254 4.40 6.64 -8.55
C VAL A 254 5.71 6.00 -8.09
N ARG A 255 6.84 6.68 -8.29
CA ARG A 255 8.15 6.19 -7.82
C ARG A 255 8.21 6.02 -6.30
N ALA A 256 7.48 6.84 -5.55
CA ALA A 256 7.43 6.77 -4.09
C ALA A 256 6.72 5.51 -3.58
N VAL A 257 5.75 4.96 -4.32
CA VAL A 257 4.98 3.78 -3.91
C VAL A 257 5.46 2.48 -4.55
N ALA A 258 6.28 2.56 -5.61
CA ALA A 258 6.77 1.40 -6.32
C ALA A 258 7.74 0.56 -5.46
N ASP A 259 7.59 -0.77 -5.52
CA ASP A 259 8.55 -1.72 -4.97
C ASP A 259 9.83 -1.83 -5.83
N LEU A 260 9.67 -1.58 -7.13
CA LEU A 260 10.72 -1.63 -8.13
C LEU A 260 10.66 -0.39 -9.03
N VAL A 261 11.61 0.52 -8.86
CA VAL A 261 11.92 1.54 -9.87
C VAL A 261 12.95 0.92 -10.83
N LEU A 262 12.57 0.77 -12.08
CA LEU A 262 13.42 0.15 -13.10
C LEU A 262 14.45 1.16 -13.62
N ASP A 263 15.63 0.68 -14.04
CA ASP A 263 16.70 1.53 -14.59
C ASP A 263 16.46 1.90 -16.08
N VAL A 264 15.25 1.65 -16.59
CA VAL A 264 14.89 1.78 -18.00
C VAL A 264 13.65 2.67 -18.10
N PRO A 265 13.66 3.69 -18.98
CA PRO A 265 12.49 4.53 -19.20
C PRO A 265 11.38 3.78 -19.95
N GLY A 266 10.16 4.33 -19.89
CA GLY A 266 9.03 3.83 -20.61
C GLY A 266 9.25 3.72 -22.11
N GLY A 267 8.66 2.73 -22.75
CA GLY A 267 8.83 2.47 -24.19
C GLY A 267 10.24 2.07 -24.64
N SER A 268 11.17 1.91 -23.71
CA SER A 268 12.57 1.56 -24.01
C SER A 268 12.97 0.15 -23.54
N GLY A 269 11.99 -0.67 -23.17
CA GLY A 269 12.22 -2.01 -22.65
C GLY A 269 11.95 -2.12 -21.14
N ALA A 270 11.16 -1.22 -20.55
CA ALA A 270 10.83 -1.21 -19.13
C ALA A 270 10.08 -2.48 -18.73
N PHE A 271 9.04 -2.88 -19.48
CA PHE A 271 8.32 -4.13 -19.20
C PHE A 271 9.22 -5.36 -19.37
N ARG A 272 10.17 -5.32 -20.30
CA ARG A 272 11.18 -6.39 -20.47
C ARG A 272 12.09 -6.47 -19.24
N ALA A 273 12.54 -5.35 -18.69
CA ALA A 273 13.34 -5.30 -17.48
C ALA A 273 12.56 -5.85 -16.28
N PHE A 274 11.29 -5.48 -16.14
CA PHE A 274 10.41 -5.99 -15.10
C PHE A 274 10.22 -7.50 -15.21
N ALA A 275 9.87 -8.01 -16.40
CA ALA A 275 9.73 -9.44 -16.63
C ALA A 275 11.02 -10.22 -16.30
N ALA A 276 12.18 -9.65 -16.60
CA ALA A 276 13.47 -10.28 -16.27
C ALA A 276 13.65 -10.45 -14.75
N ARG A 277 13.27 -9.44 -13.92
CA ARG A 277 13.30 -9.54 -12.45
C ARG A 277 12.39 -10.63 -11.93
N ILE A 278 11.18 -10.75 -12.47
CA ILE A 278 10.21 -11.79 -12.11
C ILE A 278 10.76 -13.18 -12.44
N LEU A 279 11.22 -13.37 -13.67
CA LEU A 279 11.75 -14.66 -14.15
C LEU A 279 13.00 -15.08 -13.37
N GLN A 280 13.89 -14.13 -13.05
CA GLN A 280 15.07 -14.39 -12.23
C GLN A 280 14.69 -14.85 -10.81
N ALA A 281 13.66 -14.24 -10.20
CA ALA A 281 13.19 -14.65 -8.89
C ALA A 281 12.56 -16.04 -8.90
N LYS A 282 11.81 -16.39 -9.95
CA LYS A 282 11.19 -17.70 -10.14
C LYS A 282 12.18 -18.82 -10.43
N ALA A 283 13.30 -18.51 -11.08
CA ALA A 283 14.34 -19.49 -11.39
C ALA A 283 15.21 -19.86 -10.18
N ARG A 284 15.20 -19.08 -9.09
CA ARG A 284 15.96 -19.36 -7.86
C ARG A 284 15.15 -20.31 -6.98
N PRO A 285 15.76 -21.41 -6.45
CA PRO A 285 15.07 -22.27 -5.49
C PRO A 285 14.66 -21.46 -4.24
N ALA A 286 13.60 -21.89 -3.59
CA ALA A 286 13.23 -21.37 -2.27
C ALA A 286 14.38 -21.69 -1.30
N SER A 287 14.95 -20.70 -0.66
CA SER A 287 15.99 -20.86 0.37
C SER A 287 15.38 -21.33 1.67
#